data_b969e0249315912d9a3eb18aec1b0dc8
#
_entry.id   b969e0249315912d9a3eb18aec1b0dc8
#
_cell.length_a   1.000
_cell.length_b   1.000
_cell.length_c   1.000
_cell.angle_alpha   90.00
_cell.angle_beta   90.00
_cell.angle_gamma   90.00
#
_symmetry.space_group_name_H-M   'P 1'
#
loop_
_entity.id
_entity.type
_entity.pdbx_description
1 polymer ?
#
loop_
_entity_poly.entity_id
_entity_poly.type
_entity_poly.pdbx_seq_one_letter_code
_entity_poly.pdbx_strand_id
1 'polypeptide(L)'
;MEKIKEITKGKAKSLFTTSSEDQLVMHFSDDTSAFDGKKKEALLGKGAVNNQFNAFIMDHLEKNGVETHHIEVLNSNDSLVCKLDMFPIECVIRNRASGSICRRLGTEDGLVLENPLFEFFLKDDDLGDPLINDEHIISFGWANKEQIEKMKELTYKVNTVLKELFINSNLILVDFKVEFGVCSQGNILLADEFTPDGCRLWDSETLKKMDKDRFRQGLGDVVESYHQVADRLGMNIIVD
;
A
#
# COMPACT_ATOMS: atom_id res chain seq x y z
N MET A 1 3.93 -20.30 -11.26
CA MET A 1 3.76 -21.00 -9.96
C MET A 1 2.27 -21.26 -9.75
N GLU A 2 1.87 -22.43 -9.22
CA GLU A 2 0.47 -22.81 -9.10
C GLU A 2 -0.08 -22.46 -7.70
N LYS A 3 -1.32 -21.93 -7.64
CA LYS A 3 -2.05 -21.69 -6.39
C LYS A 3 -2.54 -23.00 -5.81
N ILE A 4 -2.16 -23.34 -4.56
CA ILE A 4 -2.56 -24.62 -3.93
C ILE A 4 -3.74 -24.39 -2.98
N LYS A 5 -3.59 -23.50 -2.00
CA LYS A 5 -4.61 -23.26 -0.96
C LYS A 5 -4.66 -21.79 -0.59
N GLU A 6 -5.87 -21.22 -0.56
CA GLU A 6 -6.07 -19.87 0.02
C GLU A 6 -5.84 -19.91 1.53
N ILE A 7 -5.00 -19.01 2.02
CA ILE A 7 -4.66 -18.89 3.45
C ILE A 7 -5.15 -17.58 4.06
N THR A 8 -5.35 -16.55 3.23
CA THR A 8 -5.85 -15.26 3.67
C THR A 8 -6.70 -14.65 2.57
N LYS A 9 -7.86 -14.12 2.94
CA LYS A 9 -8.72 -13.34 2.06
C LYS A 9 -8.97 -11.97 2.68
N GLY A 10 -8.41 -10.93 2.06
CA GLY A 10 -8.58 -9.54 2.44
C GLY A 10 -9.71 -8.85 1.66
N LYS A 11 -9.74 -7.52 1.75
CA LYS A 11 -10.75 -6.66 1.12
C LYS A 11 -10.60 -6.53 -0.41
N ALA A 12 -9.38 -6.70 -0.93
CA ALA A 12 -9.06 -6.52 -2.35
C ALA A 12 -8.02 -7.53 -2.87
N LYS A 13 -7.57 -8.46 -2.04
CA LYS A 13 -6.57 -9.47 -2.41
C LYS A 13 -6.67 -10.71 -1.55
N SER A 14 -6.15 -11.82 -2.08
CA SER A 14 -6.02 -13.11 -1.40
C SER A 14 -4.61 -13.64 -1.51
N LEU A 15 -4.16 -14.39 -0.50
CA LEU A 15 -2.87 -15.08 -0.49
C LEU A 15 -3.08 -16.58 -0.61
N PHE A 16 -2.28 -17.22 -1.46
CA PHE A 16 -2.30 -18.65 -1.70
C PHE A 16 -0.93 -19.26 -1.43
N THR A 17 -0.91 -20.45 -0.84
CA THR A 17 0.30 -21.27 -0.76
C THR A 17 0.72 -21.75 -2.14
N THR A 18 2.01 -22.04 -2.27
CA THR A 18 2.64 -22.66 -3.46
C THR A 18 3.30 -23.97 -3.08
N SER A 19 4.00 -24.61 -4.01
CA SER A 19 4.86 -25.76 -3.74
C SER A 19 6.12 -25.41 -2.93
N SER A 20 6.46 -24.13 -2.81
CA SER A 20 7.54 -23.61 -1.96
C SER A 20 6.98 -23.14 -0.62
N GLU A 21 7.61 -23.54 0.49
CA GLU A 21 7.20 -23.10 1.83
C GLU A 21 7.47 -21.60 2.09
N ASP A 22 8.44 -21.01 1.37
CA ASP A 22 8.88 -19.62 1.53
C ASP A 22 8.24 -18.66 0.51
N GLN A 23 7.30 -19.12 -0.32
CA GLN A 23 6.69 -18.31 -1.36
C GLN A 23 5.16 -18.42 -1.36
N LEU A 24 4.51 -17.31 -1.65
CA LEU A 24 3.06 -17.21 -1.78
C LEU A 24 2.70 -16.60 -3.14
N VAL A 25 1.50 -16.92 -3.63
CA VAL A 25 0.87 -16.16 -4.72
C VAL A 25 -0.09 -15.15 -4.09
N MET A 26 0.13 -13.89 -4.40
CA MET A 26 -0.78 -12.79 -4.07
C MET A 26 -1.68 -12.49 -5.27
N HIS A 27 -2.97 -12.66 -5.08
CA HIS A 27 -4.00 -12.41 -6.08
C HIS A 27 -4.72 -11.10 -5.78
N PHE A 28 -4.74 -10.19 -6.73
CA PHE A 28 -5.49 -8.93 -6.66
C PHE A 28 -6.87 -9.11 -7.29
N SER A 29 -7.92 -8.85 -6.51
CA SER A 29 -9.30 -8.92 -6.97
C SER A 29 -9.83 -7.57 -7.42
N ASP A 30 -10.93 -7.61 -8.17
CA ASP A 30 -11.67 -6.41 -8.56
C ASP A 30 -12.51 -5.83 -7.40
N ASP A 31 -12.57 -6.53 -6.27
CA ASP A 31 -13.29 -6.07 -5.11
C ASP A 31 -12.69 -4.77 -4.55
N THR A 32 -13.56 -3.86 -4.18
CA THR A 32 -13.19 -2.65 -3.44
C THR A 32 -14.14 -2.43 -2.28
N SER A 33 -13.61 -1.93 -1.18
CA SER A 33 -14.41 -1.59 -0.02
C SER A 33 -13.94 -0.29 0.62
N ALA A 34 -14.87 0.43 1.23
CA ALA A 34 -14.61 1.63 2.00
C ALA A 34 -15.48 1.65 3.26
N PHE A 35 -15.08 2.51 4.24
CA PHE A 35 -15.80 2.71 5.50
C PHE A 35 -16.02 1.38 6.26
N ASP A 36 -14.94 0.62 6.50
CA ASP A 36 -14.94 -0.65 7.20
C ASP A 36 -15.95 -1.66 6.61
N GLY A 37 -15.94 -1.74 5.28
CA GLY A 37 -16.78 -2.68 4.52
C GLY A 37 -18.24 -2.28 4.35
N LYS A 38 -18.66 -1.08 4.78
CA LYS A 38 -20.04 -0.57 4.60
C LYS A 38 -20.37 -0.25 3.14
N LYS A 39 -19.35 0.12 2.34
CA LYS A 39 -19.48 0.30 0.89
C LYS A 39 -18.61 -0.73 0.20
N LYS A 40 -19.20 -1.59 -0.63
CA LYS A 40 -18.52 -2.65 -1.39
C LYS A 40 -18.98 -2.63 -2.83
N GLU A 41 -18.04 -2.84 -3.76
CA GLU A 41 -18.30 -2.92 -5.18
C GLU A 41 -17.19 -3.73 -5.86
N ALA A 42 -17.51 -4.42 -6.97
CA ALA A 42 -16.51 -5.00 -7.84
C ALA A 42 -16.26 -4.04 -9.02
N LEU A 43 -15.04 -3.59 -9.18
CA LEU A 43 -14.62 -2.66 -10.22
C LEU A 43 -13.77 -3.42 -11.25
N LEU A 44 -14.39 -3.81 -12.34
CA LEU A 44 -13.77 -4.67 -13.37
C LEU A 44 -12.42 -4.09 -13.85
N GLY A 45 -11.39 -4.93 -13.82
CA GLY A 45 -10.03 -4.58 -14.22
C GLY A 45 -9.19 -3.91 -13.14
N LYS A 46 -9.76 -3.57 -11.97
CA LYS A 46 -9.01 -2.95 -10.87
C LYS A 46 -7.88 -3.85 -10.36
N GLY A 47 -8.15 -5.16 -10.24
CA GLY A 47 -7.17 -6.13 -9.78
C GLY A 47 -5.94 -6.18 -10.68
N ALA A 48 -6.13 -6.20 -11.99
CA ALA A 48 -5.04 -6.21 -12.96
C ALA A 48 -4.18 -4.94 -12.89
N VAL A 49 -4.83 -3.77 -12.79
CA VAL A 49 -4.10 -2.50 -12.62
C VAL A 49 -3.32 -2.49 -11.31
N ASN A 50 -3.94 -2.86 -10.20
CA ASN A 50 -3.29 -2.86 -8.89
C ASN A 50 -2.11 -3.84 -8.81
N ASN A 51 -2.23 -5.05 -9.37
CA ASN A 51 -1.15 -6.02 -9.41
C ASN A 51 0.09 -5.48 -10.13
N GLN A 52 -0.10 -4.98 -11.34
CA GLN A 52 1.01 -4.48 -12.17
C GLN A 52 1.57 -3.16 -11.63
N PHE A 53 0.71 -2.29 -11.09
CA PHE A 53 1.14 -1.08 -10.40
C PHE A 53 2.00 -1.42 -9.18
N ASN A 54 1.55 -2.36 -8.35
CA ASN A 54 2.32 -2.82 -7.20
C ASN A 54 3.70 -3.35 -7.62
N ALA A 55 3.76 -4.23 -8.62
CA ALA A 55 5.02 -4.76 -9.13
C ALA A 55 5.97 -3.65 -9.62
N PHE A 56 5.46 -2.69 -10.38
CA PHE A 56 6.24 -1.55 -10.85
C PHE A 56 6.82 -0.73 -9.70
N ILE A 57 6.02 -0.45 -8.67
CA ILE A 57 6.48 0.31 -7.49
C ILE A 57 7.50 -0.49 -6.69
N MET A 58 7.26 -1.79 -6.45
CA MET A 58 8.20 -2.64 -5.73
C MET A 58 9.55 -2.74 -6.44
N ASP A 59 9.55 -2.97 -7.76
CA ASP A 59 10.76 -2.97 -8.59
C ASP A 59 11.51 -1.64 -8.55
N HIS A 60 10.77 -0.52 -8.57
CA HIS A 60 11.36 0.81 -8.48
C HIS A 60 12.01 1.04 -7.11
N LEU A 61 11.38 0.61 -6.04
CA LEU A 61 11.90 0.69 -4.67
C LEU A 61 13.16 -0.18 -4.50
N GLU A 62 13.18 -1.40 -5.04
CA GLU A 62 14.36 -2.27 -4.99
C GLU A 62 15.57 -1.66 -5.71
N LYS A 63 15.37 -1.08 -6.90
CA LYS A 63 16.42 -0.35 -7.63
C LYS A 63 16.99 0.82 -6.83
N ASN A 64 16.22 1.33 -5.86
CA ASN A 64 16.63 2.40 -4.94
C ASN A 64 17.01 1.89 -3.53
N GLY A 65 17.22 0.57 -3.40
CA GLY A 65 17.76 -0.07 -2.19
C GLY A 65 16.76 -0.19 -1.04
N VAL A 66 15.46 -0.33 -1.35
CA VAL A 66 14.43 -0.78 -0.41
C VAL A 66 14.07 -2.21 -0.78
N GLU A 67 14.46 -3.17 0.04
CA GLU A 67 14.14 -4.58 -0.19
C GLU A 67 12.64 -4.83 0.00
N THR A 68 12.03 -5.60 -0.93
CA THR A 68 10.61 -5.91 -0.92
C THR A 68 10.36 -7.42 -0.90
N HIS A 69 9.12 -7.80 -0.64
CA HIS A 69 8.71 -9.19 -0.74
C HIS A 69 8.34 -9.62 -2.17
N HIS A 70 8.28 -8.68 -3.11
CA HIS A 70 7.90 -8.97 -4.50
C HIS A 70 8.98 -9.81 -5.20
N ILE A 71 8.57 -10.82 -5.98
CA ILE A 71 9.50 -11.66 -6.75
C ILE A 71 9.25 -11.46 -8.24
N GLU A 72 8.03 -11.71 -8.72
CA GLU A 72 7.67 -11.56 -10.13
C GLU A 72 6.15 -11.49 -10.34
N VAL A 73 5.73 -10.93 -11.46
CA VAL A 73 4.34 -10.98 -11.93
C VAL A 73 4.12 -12.32 -12.64
N LEU A 74 3.09 -13.07 -12.24
CA LEU A 74 2.73 -14.36 -12.86
C LEU A 74 1.72 -14.21 -14.00
N ASN A 75 0.77 -13.30 -13.87
CA ASN A 75 -0.25 -12.94 -14.86
C ASN A 75 -0.84 -11.56 -14.51
N SER A 76 -1.90 -11.11 -15.20
CA SER A 76 -2.50 -9.80 -14.97
C SER A 76 -2.86 -9.52 -13.51
N ASN A 77 -3.32 -10.53 -12.77
CA ASN A 77 -3.86 -10.37 -11.40
C ASN A 77 -3.00 -11.00 -10.30
N ASP A 78 -1.98 -11.80 -10.66
CA ASP A 78 -1.21 -12.58 -9.70
C ASP A 78 0.26 -12.21 -9.69
N SER A 79 0.82 -12.05 -8.51
CA SER A 79 2.26 -11.92 -8.28
C SER A 79 2.78 -12.99 -7.33
N LEU A 80 3.99 -13.45 -7.56
CA LEU A 80 4.76 -14.27 -6.64
C LEU A 80 5.44 -13.36 -5.63
N VAL A 81 5.34 -13.71 -4.35
CA VAL A 81 5.94 -12.95 -3.25
C VAL A 81 6.64 -13.86 -2.24
N CYS A 82 7.64 -13.34 -1.53
CA CYS A 82 8.20 -14.01 -0.37
C CYS A 82 7.15 -14.12 0.74
N LYS A 83 7.10 -15.27 1.41
CA LYS A 83 6.33 -15.45 2.63
C LYS A 83 7.07 -14.77 3.78
N LEU A 84 6.37 -13.93 4.52
CA LEU A 84 6.91 -13.19 5.65
C LEU A 84 6.10 -13.45 6.91
N ASP A 85 6.76 -13.32 8.06
CA ASP A 85 6.11 -13.15 9.36
C ASP A 85 5.78 -11.66 9.52
N MET A 86 4.50 -11.32 9.33
CA MET A 86 4.05 -9.94 9.23
C MET A 86 3.92 -9.28 10.60
N PHE A 87 4.42 -8.05 10.73
CA PHE A 87 4.07 -7.22 11.88
C PHE A 87 2.59 -6.83 11.80
N PRO A 88 1.83 -6.88 12.91
CA PRO A 88 0.44 -6.42 12.94
C PRO A 88 0.36 -4.89 13.02
N ILE A 89 1.15 -4.22 12.20
CA ILE A 89 1.41 -2.79 12.25
C ILE A 89 1.35 -2.21 10.84
N GLU A 90 0.57 -1.14 10.69
CA GLU A 90 0.60 -0.29 9.50
C GLU A 90 1.49 0.93 9.77
N CYS A 91 2.39 1.21 8.84
CA CYS A 91 3.22 2.41 8.83
C CYS A 91 2.62 3.40 7.83
N VAL A 92 2.24 4.56 8.31
CA VAL A 92 1.66 5.64 7.48
C VAL A 92 2.58 6.84 7.48
N ILE A 93 2.84 7.39 6.30
CA ILE A 93 3.53 8.68 6.18
C ILE A 93 2.65 9.67 5.41
N ARG A 94 2.64 10.92 5.87
CA ARG A 94 1.84 11.98 5.27
C ARG A 94 2.72 13.17 4.88
N ASN A 95 2.64 13.54 3.62
CA ASN A 95 3.26 14.75 3.08
C ASN A 95 2.27 15.93 3.10
N ARG A 96 0.96 15.60 3.08
CA ARG A 96 -0.14 16.55 3.27
C ARG A 96 -1.17 15.96 4.22
N ALA A 97 -1.90 16.79 4.94
CA ALA A 97 -3.01 16.34 5.76
C ALA A 97 -4.18 15.92 4.86
N SER A 98 -4.63 14.68 4.98
CA SER A 98 -5.84 14.18 4.31
C SER A 98 -6.44 13.00 5.06
N GLY A 99 -7.75 12.78 4.91
CA GLY A 99 -8.46 11.64 5.48
C GLY A 99 -8.56 11.68 7.01
N SER A 100 -8.08 10.64 7.71
CA SER A 100 -8.28 10.48 9.16
C SER A 100 -7.61 11.56 9.99
N ILE A 101 -6.45 12.06 9.58
CA ILE A 101 -5.73 13.11 10.32
C ILE A 101 -6.54 14.41 10.38
N CYS A 102 -7.23 14.79 9.29
CA CYS A 102 -8.07 15.97 9.28
C CYS A 102 -9.21 15.88 10.31
N ARG A 103 -9.82 14.70 10.43
CA ARG A 103 -10.88 14.46 11.43
C ARG A 103 -10.34 14.44 12.87
N ARG A 104 -9.15 13.87 13.08
CA ARG A 104 -8.53 13.73 14.42
C ARG A 104 -7.99 15.06 14.97
N LEU A 105 -7.41 15.88 14.09
CA LEU A 105 -6.71 17.10 14.48
C LEU A 105 -7.40 18.40 14.03
N GLY A 106 -8.54 18.31 13.33
CA GLY A 106 -9.30 19.47 12.86
C GLY A 106 -8.56 20.31 11.80
N THR A 107 -7.68 19.68 11.01
CA THR A 107 -6.90 20.36 9.97
C THR A 107 -7.64 20.35 8.63
N GLU A 108 -7.32 21.30 7.75
CA GLU A 108 -7.86 21.34 6.40
C GLU A 108 -7.31 20.22 5.51
N ASP A 109 -8.17 19.67 4.64
CA ASP A 109 -7.77 18.65 3.64
C ASP A 109 -6.82 19.31 2.62
N GLY A 110 -5.64 18.70 2.43
CA GLY A 110 -4.62 19.20 1.52
C GLY A 110 -3.57 20.12 2.16
N LEU A 111 -3.67 20.46 3.45
CA LEU A 111 -2.64 21.23 4.15
C LEU A 111 -1.27 20.57 3.96
N VAL A 112 -0.33 21.33 3.39
CA VAL A 112 1.05 20.88 3.20
C VAL A 112 1.76 20.82 4.55
N LEU A 113 2.37 19.68 4.86
CA LEU A 113 3.16 19.51 6.06
C LEU A 113 4.61 19.89 5.76
N GLU A 114 5.21 20.74 6.60
CA GLU A 114 6.60 21.18 6.45
C GLU A 114 7.56 19.98 6.45
N ASN A 115 7.32 19.05 7.38
CA ASN A 115 8.02 17.77 7.45
C ASN A 115 7.01 16.64 7.29
N PRO A 116 7.38 15.53 6.62
CA PRO A 116 6.53 14.35 6.56
C PRO A 116 6.16 13.85 7.96
N LEU A 117 4.88 13.60 8.19
CA LEU A 117 4.39 13.09 9.46
C LEU A 117 4.26 11.57 9.40
N PHE A 118 4.88 10.88 10.35
CA PHE A 118 4.83 9.43 10.47
C PHE A 118 3.86 9.01 11.58
N GLU A 119 3.08 7.95 11.33
CA GLU A 119 2.13 7.36 12.28
C GLU A 119 2.16 5.84 12.20
N PHE A 120 1.98 5.18 13.35
CA PHE A 120 1.69 3.75 13.42
C PHE A 120 0.20 3.52 13.68
N PHE A 121 -0.35 2.47 13.05
CA PHE A 121 -1.69 1.95 13.33
C PHE A 121 -1.60 0.45 13.60
N LEU A 122 -2.42 -0.04 14.53
CA LEU A 122 -2.60 -1.47 14.70
C LEU A 122 -3.46 -1.97 13.53
N LYS A 123 -3.02 -3.03 12.87
CA LYS A 123 -3.78 -3.69 11.80
C LYS A 123 -4.85 -4.59 12.41
N ASP A 124 -6.00 -4.01 12.70
CA ASP A 124 -7.15 -4.69 13.29
C ASP A 124 -8.45 -4.02 12.82
N ASP A 125 -9.06 -4.62 11.79
CA ASP A 125 -10.29 -4.11 11.18
C ASP A 125 -11.46 -4.01 12.16
N ASP A 126 -11.55 -4.93 13.14
CA ASP A 126 -12.63 -4.95 14.13
C ASP A 126 -12.50 -3.79 15.12
N LEU A 127 -11.27 -3.34 15.36
CA LEU A 127 -10.97 -2.17 16.20
C LEU A 127 -10.92 -0.86 15.38
N GLY A 128 -11.05 -0.92 14.04
CA GLY A 128 -10.98 0.23 13.15
C GLY A 128 -9.57 0.81 13.00
N ASP A 129 -8.55 -0.04 12.99
CA ASP A 129 -7.13 0.30 12.82
C ASP A 129 -6.70 1.48 13.73
N PRO A 130 -6.67 1.30 15.06
CA PRO A 130 -6.41 2.40 15.98
C PRO A 130 -4.97 2.92 15.89
N LEU A 131 -4.81 4.23 16.06
CA LEU A 131 -3.50 4.88 16.17
C LEU A 131 -2.77 4.34 17.41
N ILE A 132 -1.52 3.92 17.22
CA ILE A 132 -0.63 3.41 18.27
C ILE A 132 0.72 4.13 18.26
N ASN A 133 1.49 3.96 19.31
CA ASN A 133 2.85 4.48 19.40
C ASN A 133 3.85 3.37 19.72
N ASP A 134 5.14 3.71 19.78
CA ASP A 134 6.24 2.78 20.04
C ASP A 134 6.05 2.01 21.35
N GLU A 135 5.53 2.68 22.38
CA GLU A 135 5.33 2.07 23.70
C GLU A 135 4.23 1.01 23.68
N HIS A 136 3.15 1.24 22.92
CA HIS A 136 2.15 0.21 22.67
C HIS A 136 2.78 -1.00 21.97
N ILE A 137 3.53 -0.76 20.89
CA ILE A 137 4.15 -1.83 20.10
C ILE A 137 5.08 -2.70 20.96
N ILE A 138 5.92 -2.08 21.79
CA ILE A 138 6.86 -2.77 22.66
C ILE A 138 6.12 -3.51 23.78
N SER A 139 5.16 -2.85 24.43
CA SER A 139 4.45 -3.40 25.59
C SER A 139 3.59 -4.62 25.26
N PHE A 140 3.02 -4.66 24.05
CA PHE A 140 2.26 -5.80 23.54
C PHE A 140 3.12 -6.85 22.82
N GLY A 141 4.43 -6.60 22.65
CA GLY A 141 5.35 -7.53 22.03
C GLY A 141 5.16 -7.70 20.52
N TRP A 142 4.57 -6.71 19.83
CA TRP A 142 4.36 -6.77 18.39
C TRP A 142 5.64 -6.54 17.59
N ALA A 143 6.57 -5.73 18.12
CA ALA A 143 7.92 -5.55 17.60
C ALA A 143 8.84 -5.03 18.71
N ASN A 144 10.15 -5.25 18.57
CA ASN A 144 11.15 -4.68 19.44
C ASN A 144 11.60 -3.29 18.94
N LYS A 145 12.41 -2.59 19.75
CA LYS A 145 12.85 -1.22 19.44
C LYS A 145 13.63 -1.13 18.13
N GLU A 146 14.49 -2.10 17.85
CA GLU A 146 15.32 -2.11 16.63
C GLU A 146 14.44 -2.29 15.38
N GLN A 147 13.43 -3.16 15.46
CA GLN A 147 12.45 -3.38 14.39
C GLN A 147 11.60 -2.13 14.15
N ILE A 148 11.17 -1.43 15.22
CA ILE A 148 10.43 -0.16 15.12
C ILE A 148 11.25 0.88 14.38
N GLU A 149 12.50 1.11 14.79
CA GLU A 149 13.38 2.08 14.13
C GLU A 149 13.64 1.70 12.67
N LYS A 150 13.80 0.39 12.38
CA LYS A 150 13.99 -0.08 11.01
C LYS A 150 12.75 0.17 10.14
N MET A 151 11.56 -0.09 10.63
CA MET A 151 10.31 0.21 9.91
C MET A 151 10.16 1.70 9.63
N LYS A 152 10.50 2.57 10.59
CA LYS A 152 10.50 4.03 10.39
C LYS A 152 11.50 4.44 9.32
N GLU A 153 12.76 4.01 9.43
CA GLU A 153 13.82 4.28 8.45
C GLU A 153 13.39 3.91 7.03
N LEU A 154 12.89 2.67 6.86
CA LEU A 154 12.44 2.17 5.56
C LEU A 154 11.24 2.98 5.02
N THR A 155 10.27 3.32 5.88
CA THR A 155 9.10 4.11 5.47
C THR A 155 9.49 5.51 5.00
N TYR A 156 10.41 6.19 5.69
CA TYR A 156 10.95 7.47 5.24
C TYR A 156 11.73 7.35 3.92
N LYS A 157 12.50 6.28 3.74
CA LYS A 157 13.20 5.99 2.48
C LYS A 157 12.22 5.77 1.33
N VAL A 158 11.18 4.95 1.55
CA VAL A 158 10.07 4.76 0.60
C VAL A 158 9.44 6.09 0.22
N ASN A 159 9.16 6.95 1.21
CA ASN A 159 8.59 8.28 0.95
C ASN A 159 9.49 9.14 0.05
N THR A 160 10.78 9.17 0.31
CA THR A 160 11.73 9.97 -0.46
C THR A 160 11.75 9.52 -1.92
N VAL A 161 11.89 8.21 -2.15
CA VAL A 161 11.95 7.61 -3.49
C VAL A 161 10.64 7.84 -4.26
N LEU A 162 9.51 7.58 -3.62
CA LEU A 162 8.21 7.69 -4.29
C LEU A 162 7.74 9.12 -4.50
N LYS A 163 8.10 10.06 -3.63
CA LYS A 163 7.84 11.50 -3.88
C LYS A 163 8.51 11.98 -5.16
N GLU A 164 9.76 11.57 -5.38
CA GLU A 164 10.50 11.91 -6.60
C GLU A 164 9.87 11.28 -7.83
N LEU A 165 9.53 9.99 -7.77
CA LEU A 165 8.87 9.28 -8.86
C LEU A 165 7.55 9.97 -9.27
N PHE A 166 6.69 10.24 -8.29
CA PHE A 166 5.36 10.78 -8.55
C PHE A 166 5.40 12.25 -9.01
N ILE A 167 6.25 13.08 -8.43
CA ILE A 167 6.32 14.49 -8.88
C ILE A 167 6.86 14.61 -10.32
N ASN A 168 7.80 13.75 -10.72
CA ASN A 168 8.28 13.67 -12.09
C ASN A 168 7.21 13.17 -13.07
N SER A 169 6.13 12.58 -12.56
CA SER A 169 4.96 12.11 -13.32
C SER A 169 3.75 13.05 -13.18
N ASN A 170 3.94 14.29 -12.75
CA ASN A 170 2.90 15.29 -12.49
C ASN A 170 1.84 14.80 -11.49
N LEU A 171 2.28 14.09 -10.44
CA LEU A 171 1.46 13.58 -9.35
C LEU A 171 2.02 14.05 -8.00
N ILE A 172 1.12 14.30 -7.05
CA ILE A 172 1.47 14.58 -5.66
C ILE A 172 1.20 13.34 -4.83
N LEU A 173 2.22 12.78 -4.19
CA LEU A 173 2.05 11.78 -3.15
C LEU A 173 1.64 12.47 -1.86
N VAL A 174 0.35 12.39 -1.52
CA VAL A 174 -0.26 13.03 -0.34
C VAL A 174 0.08 12.25 0.92
N ASP A 175 -0.26 10.98 0.94
CA ASP A 175 0.07 10.02 1.99
C ASP A 175 0.04 8.58 1.44
N PHE A 176 0.55 7.66 2.24
CA PHE A 176 0.46 6.23 1.94
C PHE A 176 0.58 5.40 3.21
N LYS A 177 0.11 4.16 3.13
CA LYS A 177 0.27 3.10 4.11
C LYS A 177 1.18 2.01 3.53
N VAL A 178 2.11 1.51 4.34
CA VAL A 178 2.92 0.33 4.04
C VAL A 178 2.97 -0.60 5.24
N GLU A 179 3.24 -1.86 4.97
CA GLU A 179 3.39 -2.92 5.97
C GLU A 179 4.73 -3.61 5.79
N PHE A 180 5.23 -4.21 6.85
CA PHE A 180 6.51 -4.91 6.87
C PHE A 180 6.36 -6.31 7.47
N GLY A 181 7.27 -7.18 7.12
CA GLY A 181 7.38 -8.51 7.72
C GLY A 181 8.82 -8.99 7.73
N VAL A 182 9.07 -10.06 8.46
CA VAL A 182 10.39 -10.68 8.60
C VAL A 182 10.45 -11.91 7.71
N CYS A 183 11.44 -12.01 6.84
CA CYS A 183 11.68 -13.18 6.01
C CYS A 183 12.38 -14.30 6.81
N SER A 184 12.47 -15.51 6.26
CA SER A 184 13.13 -16.67 6.87
C SER A 184 14.61 -16.43 7.22
N GLN A 185 15.26 -15.44 6.61
CA GLN A 185 16.63 -15.02 6.88
C GLN A 185 16.77 -13.99 7.99
N GLY A 186 15.64 -13.49 8.55
CA GLY A 186 15.61 -12.49 9.62
C GLY A 186 15.62 -11.04 9.14
N ASN A 187 15.62 -10.78 7.83
CA ASN A 187 15.55 -9.43 7.29
C ASN A 187 14.12 -8.88 7.31
N ILE A 188 13.97 -7.59 7.59
CA ILE A 188 12.70 -6.87 7.47
C ILE A 188 12.55 -6.38 6.04
N LEU A 189 11.50 -6.83 5.37
CA LEU A 189 11.16 -6.46 3.99
C LEU A 189 9.88 -5.64 3.95
N LEU A 190 9.81 -4.72 2.99
CA LEU A 190 8.55 -4.08 2.62
C LEU A 190 7.61 -5.12 2.02
N ALA A 191 6.41 -5.16 2.50
CA ALA A 191 5.41 -6.17 2.17
C ALA A 191 4.06 -5.55 1.83
N ASP A 192 3.03 -6.40 1.79
CA ASP A 192 1.67 -6.03 1.44
C ASP A 192 1.61 -5.47 0.02
N GLU A 193 1.01 -4.31 -0.18
CA GLU A 193 0.89 -3.67 -1.47
C GLU A 193 1.22 -2.18 -1.40
N PHE A 194 1.69 -1.63 -2.53
CA PHE A 194 1.66 -0.21 -2.76
C PHE A 194 0.86 0.06 -4.04
N THR A 195 -0.39 0.49 -3.87
CA THR A 195 -1.35 0.71 -4.96
C THR A 195 -2.14 2.00 -4.71
N PRO A 196 -2.88 2.52 -5.69
CA PRO A 196 -3.79 3.65 -5.47
C PRO A 196 -4.92 3.34 -4.45
N ASP A 197 -5.08 2.08 -4.02
CA ASP A 197 -5.95 1.72 -2.89
C ASP A 197 -5.33 2.05 -1.53
N GLY A 198 -4.00 1.98 -1.40
CA GLY A 198 -3.23 2.19 -0.17
C GLY A 198 -2.55 3.56 -0.06
N CYS A 199 -2.59 4.38 -1.11
CA CYS A 199 -2.02 5.74 -1.10
C CYS A 199 -3.04 6.78 -1.58
N ARG A 200 -2.72 8.07 -1.33
CA ARG A 200 -3.41 9.19 -1.97
C ARG A 200 -2.50 9.86 -2.97
N LEU A 201 -2.97 9.91 -4.20
CA LEU A 201 -2.32 10.55 -5.34
C LEU A 201 -3.22 11.63 -5.91
N TRP A 202 -2.70 12.83 -6.00
CA TRP A 202 -3.41 13.96 -6.60
C TRP A 202 -2.67 14.47 -7.82
N ASP A 203 -3.43 14.91 -8.81
CA ASP A 203 -2.88 15.65 -9.95
C ASP A 203 -2.17 16.93 -9.45
N SER A 204 -0.94 17.18 -9.93
CA SER A 204 -0.11 18.27 -9.39
C SER A 204 -0.61 19.67 -9.73
N GLU A 205 -1.37 19.82 -10.82
CA GLU A 205 -1.87 21.11 -11.29
C GLU A 205 -3.28 21.39 -10.76
N THR A 206 -4.18 20.40 -10.87
CA THR A 206 -5.60 20.56 -10.59
C THR A 206 -6.01 20.10 -9.20
N LEU A 207 -5.14 19.40 -8.48
CA LEU A 207 -5.38 18.72 -7.19
C LEU A 207 -6.53 17.69 -7.26
N LYS A 208 -6.88 17.23 -8.47
CA LYS A 208 -7.87 16.18 -8.66
C LYS A 208 -7.37 14.88 -8.02
N LYS A 209 -8.25 14.24 -7.24
CA LYS A 209 -7.95 12.94 -6.61
C LYS A 209 -7.89 11.84 -7.66
N MET A 210 -6.81 11.07 -7.65
CA MET A 210 -6.54 10.01 -8.63
C MET A 210 -6.35 8.63 -7.96
N ASP A 211 -6.91 8.48 -6.78
CA ASP A 211 -6.77 7.34 -5.88
C ASP A 211 -8.15 6.85 -5.39
N LYS A 212 -8.16 5.94 -4.41
CA LYS A 212 -9.36 5.33 -3.83
C LYS A 212 -10.34 6.33 -3.20
N ASP A 213 -9.90 7.57 -2.91
CA ASP A 213 -10.83 8.59 -2.43
C ASP A 213 -11.91 8.91 -3.46
N ARG A 214 -11.68 8.65 -4.76
CA ARG A 214 -12.74 8.71 -5.77
C ARG A 214 -13.89 7.75 -5.45
N PHE A 215 -13.58 6.52 -5.06
CA PHE A 215 -14.58 5.55 -4.60
C PHE A 215 -15.23 5.98 -3.28
N ARG A 216 -14.42 6.38 -2.30
CA ARG A 216 -14.91 6.82 -0.98
C ARG A 216 -15.89 7.98 -1.09
N GLN A 217 -15.60 8.94 -1.96
CA GLN A 217 -16.37 10.17 -2.13
C GLN A 217 -17.42 10.12 -3.26
N GLY A 218 -17.53 8.97 -3.97
CA GLY A 218 -18.50 8.80 -5.05
C GLY A 218 -18.23 9.67 -6.28
N LEU A 219 -16.95 9.93 -6.58
CA LEU A 219 -16.53 10.77 -7.71
C LEU A 219 -16.53 10.04 -9.06
N GLY A 220 -16.77 8.72 -9.07
CA GLY A 220 -16.75 7.89 -10.28
C GLY A 220 -15.35 7.68 -10.88
N ASP A 221 -15.29 6.98 -12.00
CA ASP A 221 -14.09 6.77 -12.84
C ASP A 221 -12.85 6.27 -12.06
N VAL A 222 -13.04 5.35 -11.12
CA VAL A 222 -11.96 4.89 -10.22
C VAL A 222 -10.88 4.15 -11.02
N VAL A 223 -11.26 3.11 -11.78
CA VAL A 223 -10.32 2.30 -12.55
C VAL A 223 -9.66 3.12 -13.66
N GLU A 224 -10.45 3.96 -14.34
CA GLU A 224 -9.93 4.90 -15.34
C GLU A 224 -8.85 5.83 -14.75
N SER A 225 -9.09 6.32 -13.53
CA SER A 225 -8.11 7.16 -12.83
C SER A 225 -6.82 6.39 -12.50
N TYR A 226 -6.93 5.10 -12.16
CA TYR A 226 -5.75 4.24 -11.90
C TYR A 226 -4.96 3.99 -13.18
N HIS A 227 -5.64 3.79 -14.32
CA HIS A 227 -4.98 3.74 -15.63
C HIS A 227 -4.26 5.05 -15.97
N GLN A 228 -4.89 6.19 -15.73
CA GLN A 228 -4.25 7.50 -15.95
C GLN A 228 -3.00 7.69 -15.10
N VAL A 229 -2.99 7.20 -13.84
CA VAL A 229 -1.80 7.19 -13.00
C VAL A 229 -0.72 6.29 -13.59
N ALA A 230 -1.08 5.06 -14.00
CA ALA A 230 -0.17 4.12 -14.63
C ALA A 230 0.45 4.69 -15.93
N ASP A 231 -0.35 5.29 -16.79
CA ASP A 231 0.10 5.94 -18.02
C ASP A 231 1.13 7.06 -17.76
N ARG A 232 0.89 7.89 -16.75
CA ARG A 232 1.83 8.93 -16.34
C ARG A 232 3.16 8.40 -15.83
N LEU A 233 3.15 7.21 -15.23
CA LEU A 233 4.36 6.49 -14.82
C LEU A 233 5.04 5.75 -15.97
N GLY A 234 4.49 5.80 -17.19
CA GLY A 234 5.00 5.10 -18.36
C GLY A 234 4.77 3.59 -18.33
N MET A 235 3.79 3.15 -17.57
CA MET A 235 3.41 1.73 -17.48
C MET A 235 2.49 1.34 -18.63
N ASN A 236 2.63 0.11 -19.09
CA ASN A 236 1.69 -0.51 -20.04
C ASN A 236 0.93 -1.63 -19.31
N ILE A 237 -0.30 -1.35 -18.92
CA ILE A 237 -1.15 -2.30 -18.17
C ILE A 237 -1.71 -3.35 -19.14
N ILE A 238 -1.47 -4.62 -18.86
CA ILE A 238 -2.00 -5.76 -19.61
C ILE A 238 -3.23 -6.29 -18.88
N VAL A 239 -4.32 -6.44 -19.58
CA VAL A 239 -5.55 -7.08 -19.12
C VAL A 239 -5.76 -8.31 -19.97
N ASP A 240 -5.76 -9.52 -19.36
CA ASP A 240 -5.97 -10.81 -20.02
C ASP A 240 -7.45 -11.06 -20.33
#